data_ae86f5bc3d21036068a2ba3f0482ab3c
#
_entry.id   ae86f5bc3d21036068a2ba3f0482ab3c
#
_cell.length_a   1.000
_cell.length_b   1.000
_cell.length_c   1.000
_cell.angle_alpha   90.00
_cell.angle_beta   90.00
_cell.angle_gamma   90.00
#
_symmetry.space_group_name_H-M   'P 1'
#
loop_
_entity.id
_entity.type
_entity.pdbx_description
1 polymer ?
#
loop_
_entity_poly.entity_id
_entity_poly.type
_entity_poly.pdbx_seq_one_letter_code
_entity_poly.pdbx_strand_id
1 'polypeptide(L)'
;RQDSVANGLKEVRNSYVFIHDAARPYLKKESLADLKDALQHEDACLLMIPSIDTVKLVENGYVVRTPRRDDVFRAQTPQCFKTSLIRSCHEQAALDRRQATDDAQLVEWYSDVPVRVVTGDEANIKITIPADLK
;
A
#
# COMPACT_ATOMS: atom_id res chain seq x y z
N ARG A 1 12.79 -1.94 -4.11
CA ARG A 1 11.40 -2.40 -4.15
C ARG A 1 10.62 -1.81 -5.34
N GLN A 2 10.69 -0.50 -5.50
CA GLN A 2 9.93 0.18 -6.57
C GLN A 2 10.34 -0.31 -7.95
N ASP A 3 11.63 -0.46 -8.21
CA ASP A 3 12.14 -0.94 -9.49
C ASP A 3 11.74 -2.39 -9.77
N SER A 4 11.73 -3.22 -8.73
CA SER A 4 11.26 -4.61 -8.81
C SER A 4 9.80 -4.69 -9.21
N VAL A 5 8.96 -3.86 -8.61
CA VAL A 5 7.53 -3.79 -8.94
C VAL A 5 7.34 -3.30 -10.36
N ALA A 6 8.05 -2.24 -10.76
CA ALA A 6 7.97 -1.70 -12.11
C ALA A 6 8.35 -2.75 -13.17
N ASN A 7 9.39 -3.54 -12.90
CA ASN A 7 9.81 -4.62 -13.81
C ASN A 7 8.76 -5.72 -13.88
N GLY A 8 8.18 -6.11 -12.76
CA GLY A 8 7.11 -7.09 -12.73
C GLY A 8 5.87 -6.65 -13.49
N LEU A 9 5.52 -5.36 -13.40
CA LEU A 9 4.36 -4.80 -14.08
C LEU A 9 4.45 -4.88 -15.61
N LYS A 10 5.65 -4.92 -16.17
CA LYS A 10 5.83 -5.08 -17.62
C LYS A 10 5.28 -6.41 -18.12
N GLU A 11 5.23 -7.41 -17.26
CA GLU A 11 4.77 -8.77 -17.61
C GLU A 11 3.28 -8.98 -17.30
N VAL A 12 2.63 -8.07 -16.59
CA VAL A 12 1.22 -8.22 -16.20
C VAL A 12 0.30 -7.97 -17.40
N ARG A 13 -0.60 -8.91 -17.65
CA ARG A 13 -1.57 -8.84 -18.75
C ARG A 13 -3.01 -8.62 -18.27
N ASN A 14 -3.28 -8.84 -16.99
CA ASN A 14 -4.62 -8.71 -16.43
C ASN A 14 -4.99 -7.23 -16.19
N SER A 15 -6.29 -6.95 -16.13
CA SER A 15 -6.81 -5.60 -15.90
C SER A 15 -6.47 -5.05 -14.52
N TYR A 16 -6.31 -5.94 -13.54
CA TYR A 16 -5.99 -5.58 -12.16
C TYR A 16 -4.79 -6.36 -11.68
N VAL A 17 -4.03 -5.77 -10.77
CA VAL A 17 -2.83 -6.37 -10.19
C VAL A 17 -2.85 -6.22 -8.68
N PHE A 18 -2.43 -7.30 -7.99
CA PHE A 18 -2.23 -7.32 -6.54
C PHE A 18 -0.73 -7.35 -6.29
N ILE A 19 -0.22 -6.31 -5.64
CA ILE A 19 1.20 -6.20 -5.30
C ILE A 19 1.34 -6.55 -3.83
N HIS A 20 2.01 -7.67 -3.56
CA HIS A 20 2.15 -8.18 -2.21
C HIS A 20 3.61 -8.28 -1.78
N ASP A 21 3.86 -7.90 -0.53
CA ASP A 21 5.17 -8.00 0.10
C ASP A 21 5.42 -9.46 0.52
N ALA A 22 6.48 -10.06 -0.02
CA ALA A 22 6.84 -11.46 0.30
C ALA A 22 7.13 -11.66 1.79
N ALA A 23 7.50 -10.60 2.51
CA ALA A 23 7.73 -10.65 3.96
C ALA A 23 6.45 -10.68 4.79
N ARG A 24 5.27 -10.72 4.15
CA ARG A 24 3.97 -10.84 4.83
C ARG A 24 3.30 -12.19 4.50
N PRO A 25 3.77 -13.29 5.11
CA PRO A 25 3.28 -14.63 4.74
C PRO A 25 1.94 -15.02 5.37
N TYR A 26 1.43 -14.25 6.32
CA TYR A 26 0.21 -14.60 7.06
C TYR A 26 -1.04 -13.91 6.52
N LEU A 27 -1.11 -13.70 5.23
CA LEU A 27 -2.26 -13.11 4.55
C LEU A 27 -3.44 -14.08 4.58
N LYS A 28 -4.61 -13.56 4.98
CA LYS A 28 -5.84 -14.34 5.06
C LYS A 28 -6.63 -14.31 3.75
N LYS A 29 -7.36 -15.39 3.48
CA LYS A 29 -8.24 -15.49 2.31
C LYS A 29 -9.34 -14.44 2.33
N GLU A 30 -9.89 -14.14 3.51
CA GLU A 30 -10.92 -13.13 3.70
C GLU A 30 -10.44 -11.75 3.25
N SER A 31 -9.20 -11.42 3.57
CA SER A 31 -8.58 -10.16 3.15
C SER A 31 -8.49 -10.06 1.63
N LEU A 32 -8.12 -11.16 0.97
CA LEU A 32 -8.09 -11.20 -0.51
C LEU A 32 -9.48 -11.02 -1.11
N ALA A 33 -10.50 -11.66 -0.52
CA ALA A 33 -11.87 -11.52 -0.97
C ALA A 33 -12.36 -10.08 -0.83
N ASP A 34 -12.05 -9.43 0.29
CA ASP A 34 -12.43 -8.04 0.54
C ASP A 34 -11.78 -7.08 -0.46
N LEU A 35 -10.51 -7.33 -0.81
CA LEU A 35 -9.80 -6.54 -1.81
C LEU A 35 -10.43 -6.70 -3.20
N LYS A 36 -10.79 -7.92 -3.57
CA LYS A 36 -11.47 -8.19 -4.85
C LYS A 36 -12.82 -7.49 -4.93
N ASP A 37 -13.57 -7.51 -3.83
CA ASP A 37 -14.86 -6.83 -3.76
C ASP A 37 -14.71 -5.32 -3.94
N ALA A 38 -13.69 -4.73 -3.29
CA ALA A 38 -13.42 -3.30 -3.43
C ALA A 38 -13.08 -2.93 -4.87
N LEU A 39 -12.33 -3.77 -5.59
CA LEU A 39 -11.94 -3.51 -6.98
C LEU A 39 -13.12 -3.53 -7.95
N GLN A 40 -14.30 -4.03 -7.55
CA GLN A 40 -15.49 -3.93 -8.39
C GLN A 40 -15.98 -2.50 -8.52
N HIS A 41 -15.62 -1.62 -7.59
CA HIS A 41 -16.08 -0.23 -7.53
C HIS A 41 -14.95 0.79 -7.49
N GLU A 42 -13.71 0.33 -7.25
CA GLU A 42 -12.55 1.19 -7.06
C GLU A 42 -11.44 0.79 -8.01
N ASP A 43 -10.62 1.76 -8.42
CA ASP A 43 -9.44 1.51 -9.27
C ASP A 43 -8.17 1.28 -8.46
N ALA A 44 -8.20 1.57 -7.17
CA ALA A 44 -7.09 1.39 -6.25
C ALA A 44 -7.60 1.11 -4.85
N CYS A 45 -6.99 0.13 -4.18
CA CYS A 45 -7.29 -0.17 -2.78
C CYS A 45 -6.12 -0.87 -2.13
N LEU A 46 -6.10 -0.87 -0.81
CA LEU A 46 -5.06 -1.59 -0.06
C LEU A 46 -5.57 -1.97 1.30
N LEU A 47 -4.93 -2.97 1.89
CA LEU A 47 -5.17 -3.34 3.28
C LEU A 47 -4.49 -2.32 4.19
N MET A 48 -5.23 -1.85 5.19
CA MET A 48 -4.71 -0.98 6.24
C MET A 48 -5.34 -1.36 7.56
N ILE A 49 -4.62 -1.10 8.64
CA ILE A 49 -5.16 -1.27 10.00
C ILE A 49 -5.04 0.05 10.75
N PRO A 50 -6.03 0.39 11.62
CA PRO A 50 -5.95 1.61 12.41
C PRO A 50 -4.72 1.60 13.31
N SER A 51 -4.09 2.76 13.49
CA SER A 51 -3.05 2.92 14.50
C SER A 51 -3.69 2.97 15.88
N ILE A 52 -3.17 2.19 16.82
CA ILE A 52 -3.62 2.22 18.22
C ILE A 52 -2.77 3.16 19.06
N ASP A 53 -1.64 3.61 18.54
CA ASP A 53 -0.73 4.51 19.23
C ASP A 53 -0.99 5.96 18.86
N THR A 54 -0.63 6.86 19.74
CA THR A 54 -0.60 8.28 19.41
C THR A 54 0.60 8.55 18.50
N VAL A 55 0.34 9.14 17.34
CA VAL A 55 1.36 9.46 16.35
C VAL A 55 1.65 10.95 16.40
N LYS A 56 2.93 11.32 16.37
CA LYS A 56 3.39 12.71 16.34
C LYS A 56 4.11 12.98 15.03
N LEU A 57 3.81 14.10 14.39
CA LEU A 57 4.64 14.59 13.28
C LEU A 57 5.77 15.41 13.85
N VAL A 58 6.99 15.21 13.34
CA VAL A 58 8.21 15.81 13.88
C VAL A 58 8.98 16.48 12.76
N GLU A 59 9.49 17.69 13.01
CA GLU A 59 10.41 18.40 12.13
C GLU A 59 11.57 18.95 12.97
N ASN A 60 12.80 18.75 12.50
CA ASN A 60 14.01 19.26 13.15
C ASN A 60 14.11 18.91 14.64
N GLY A 61 13.60 17.75 15.03
CA GLY A 61 13.65 17.28 16.40
C GLY A 61 12.53 17.79 17.30
N TYR A 62 11.56 18.54 16.77
CA TYR A 62 10.44 19.08 17.54
C TYR A 62 9.12 18.56 17.02
N VAL A 63 8.17 18.36 17.93
CA VAL A 63 6.80 17.97 17.60
C VAL A 63 6.10 19.12 16.88
N VAL A 64 5.59 18.85 15.68
CA VAL A 64 4.82 19.83 14.90
C VAL A 64 3.34 19.75 15.23
N ARG A 65 2.78 18.54 15.16
CA ARG A 65 1.37 18.32 15.52
C ARG A 65 1.08 16.85 15.77
N THR A 66 -0.08 16.60 16.34
CA THR A 66 -0.60 15.24 16.57
C THR A 66 -1.83 15.04 15.67
N PRO A 67 -1.77 14.15 14.67
CA PRO A 67 -2.95 13.82 13.87
C PRO A 67 -4.03 13.18 14.75
N ARG A 68 -5.30 13.34 14.36
CA ARG A 68 -6.37 12.58 14.99
C ARG A 68 -6.09 11.08 14.83
N ARG A 69 -6.23 10.32 15.93
CA ARG A 69 -5.98 8.88 15.88
C ARG A 69 -6.85 8.18 14.84
N ASP A 70 -8.11 8.60 14.70
CA ASP A 70 -9.05 7.99 13.76
C ASP A 70 -8.64 8.20 12.29
N ASP A 71 -7.74 9.14 12.03
CA ASP A 71 -7.26 9.43 10.68
C ASP A 71 -5.94 8.72 10.35
N VAL A 72 -5.37 7.99 11.32
CA VAL A 72 -4.05 7.38 11.15
C VAL A 72 -4.18 5.87 11.04
N PHE A 73 -3.75 5.34 9.90
CA PHE A 73 -3.75 3.91 9.60
C PHE A 73 -2.34 3.49 9.21
N ARG A 74 -2.03 2.21 9.44
CA ARG A 74 -0.78 1.60 8.98
C ARG A 74 -1.04 0.81 7.73
N ALA A 75 -0.30 1.11 6.66
CA ALA A 75 -0.44 0.44 5.38
C ALA A 75 0.14 -0.98 5.45
N GLN A 76 -0.58 -1.91 4.86
CA GLN A 76 -0.13 -3.27 4.66
C GLN A 76 -0.09 -3.58 3.15
N THR A 77 0.12 -4.80 2.79
CA THR A 77 -0.07 -5.32 1.44
C THR A 77 -0.94 -6.58 1.51
N PRO A 78 -1.64 -6.98 0.44
CA PRO A 78 -1.54 -6.45 -0.92
C PRO A 78 -2.07 -5.03 -1.07
N GLN A 79 -1.47 -4.32 -2.03
CA GLN A 79 -1.98 -3.08 -2.58
C GLN A 79 -2.42 -3.38 -4.01
N CYS A 80 -3.64 -2.99 -4.34
CA CYS A 80 -4.32 -3.48 -5.53
C CYS A 80 -4.75 -2.32 -6.41
N PHE A 81 -4.52 -2.47 -7.71
CA PHE A 81 -4.72 -1.38 -8.66
C PHE A 81 -5.21 -1.88 -10.00
N LYS A 82 -5.93 -1.03 -10.69
CA LYS A 82 -6.07 -1.17 -12.13
C LYS A 82 -4.66 -1.13 -12.72
N THR A 83 -4.31 -2.14 -13.53
CA THR A 83 -2.94 -2.33 -14.01
C THR A 83 -2.44 -1.12 -14.80
N SER A 84 -3.29 -0.55 -15.68
CA SER A 84 -2.91 0.61 -16.46
C SER A 84 -2.61 1.83 -15.60
N LEU A 85 -3.35 2.01 -14.49
CA LEU A 85 -3.14 3.11 -13.55
C LEU A 85 -1.78 3.01 -12.88
N ILE A 86 -1.49 1.88 -12.23
CA ILE A 86 -0.24 1.76 -11.48
C ILE A 86 0.99 1.72 -12.39
N ARG A 87 0.84 1.14 -13.58
CA ARG A 87 1.91 1.13 -14.57
C ARG A 87 2.27 2.55 -14.99
N SER A 88 1.28 3.38 -15.28
CA SER A 88 1.47 4.79 -15.63
C SER A 88 2.15 5.57 -14.51
N CYS A 89 1.73 5.33 -13.27
CA CYS A 89 2.32 6.01 -12.11
C CYS A 89 3.80 5.62 -11.92
N HIS A 90 4.15 4.35 -12.12
CA HIS A 90 5.54 3.91 -12.07
C HIS A 90 6.38 4.54 -13.19
N GLU A 91 5.83 4.65 -14.39
CA GLU A 91 6.53 5.29 -15.51
C GLU A 91 6.84 6.75 -15.21
N GLN A 92 5.87 7.49 -14.66
CA GLN A 92 6.07 8.90 -14.30
C GLN A 92 7.09 9.05 -13.17
N ALA A 93 7.03 8.17 -12.17
CA ALA A 93 8.01 8.20 -11.07
C ALA A 93 9.43 7.94 -11.57
N ALA A 94 9.57 7.03 -12.53
CA ALA A 94 10.88 6.73 -13.14
C ALA A 94 11.43 7.95 -13.89
N LEU A 95 10.59 8.66 -14.64
CA LEU A 95 10.98 9.89 -15.34
C LEU A 95 11.41 10.97 -14.36
N ASP A 96 10.70 11.12 -13.25
CA ASP A 96 10.99 12.12 -12.23
C ASP A 96 12.10 11.69 -11.28
N ARG A 97 12.56 10.44 -11.36
CA ARG A 97 13.54 9.83 -10.44
C ARG A 97 13.07 9.94 -8.98
N ARG A 98 11.78 9.70 -8.77
CA ARG A 98 11.14 9.87 -7.47
C ARG A 98 10.83 8.52 -6.85
N GLN A 99 11.19 8.36 -5.56
CA GLN A 99 10.95 7.14 -4.80
C GLN A 99 9.77 7.34 -3.86
N ALA A 100 8.82 6.41 -3.90
CA ALA A 100 7.70 6.39 -2.98
C ALA A 100 7.93 5.36 -1.88
N THR A 101 7.24 5.54 -0.77
CA THR A 101 7.28 4.61 0.35
C THR A 101 6.54 3.30 0.01
N ASP A 102 5.43 3.41 -0.73
CA ASP A 102 4.67 2.27 -1.22
C ASP A 102 4.00 2.61 -2.55
N ASP A 103 3.31 1.64 -3.15
CA ASP A 103 2.68 1.83 -4.46
C ASP A 103 1.49 2.79 -4.39
N ALA A 104 0.74 2.75 -3.29
CA ALA A 104 -0.40 3.67 -3.10
C ALA A 104 0.05 5.12 -3.14
N GLN A 105 1.22 5.44 -2.62
CA GLN A 105 1.76 6.80 -2.67
C GLN A 105 2.01 7.27 -4.10
N LEU A 106 2.39 6.38 -4.99
CA LEU A 106 2.54 6.72 -6.41
C LEU A 106 1.21 7.17 -7.02
N VAL A 107 0.12 6.50 -6.65
CA VAL A 107 -1.22 6.88 -7.10
C VAL A 107 -1.61 8.25 -6.54
N GLU A 108 -1.28 8.52 -5.27
CA GLU A 108 -1.50 9.83 -4.65
C GLU A 108 -0.76 10.94 -5.39
N TRP A 109 0.48 10.68 -5.81
CA TRP A 109 1.32 11.69 -6.46
C TRP A 109 0.95 11.95 -7.92
N TYR A 110 0.54 10.92 -8.66
CA TYR A 110 0.46 10.97 -10.13
C TYR A 110 -0.95 10.78 -10.68
N SER A 111 -1.97 10.75 -9.82
CA SER A 111 -3.35 10.64 -10.28
C SER A 111 -4.32 11.28 -9.29
N ASP A 112 -5.56 11.47 -9.73
CA ASP A 112 -6.66 11.92 -8.88
C ASP A 112 -7.52 10.76 -8.39
N VAL A 113 -7.10 9.53 -8.65
CA VAL A 113 -7.84 8.33 -8.24
C VAL A 113 -7.76 8.18 -6.73
N PRO A 114 -8.90 8.11 -6.03
CA PRO A 114 -8.88 7.84 -4.60
C PRO A 114 -8.45 6.41 -4.31
N VAL A 115 -7.65 6.23 -3.27
CA VAL A 115 -7.21 4.90 -2.84
C VAL A 115 -8.10 4.43 -1.69
N ARG A 116 -8.87 3.36 -1.93
CA ARG A 116 -9.81 2.85 -0.94
C ARG A 116 -9.10 2.08 0.15
N VAL A 117 -9.46 2.36 1.40
CA VAL A 117 -8.99 1.59 2.54
C VAL A 117 -9.84 0.32 2.67
N VAL A 118 -9.18 -0.82 2.74
CA VAL A 118 -9.82 -2.10 3.07
C VAL A 118 -9.23 -2.55 4.40
N THR A 119 -10.08 -2.84 5.36
CA THR A 119 -9.61 -3.22 6.70
C THR A 119 -8.83 -4.53 6.62
N GLY A 120 -7.58 -4.47 7.06
CA GLY A 120 -6.69 -5.62 7.10
C GLY A 120 -6.78 -6.37 8.43
N ASP A 121 -5.75 -7.14 8.71
CA ASP A 121 -5.67 -7.97 9.90
C ASP A 121 -4.30 -7.78 10.55
N GLU A 122 -4.25 -7.70 11.86
CA GLU A 122 -2.98 -7.54 12.58
C GLU A 122 -2.05 -8.73 12.38
N ALA A 123 -2.60 -9.92 12.08
CA ALA A 123 -1.79 -11.10 11.78
C ALA A 123 -1.01 -10.97 10.47
N ASN A 124 -1.40 -10.06 9.58
CA ASN A 124 -0.70 -9.79 8.33
C ASN A 124 0.52 -8.90 8.56
N ILE A 125 1.40 -9.35 9.43
CA ILE A 125 2.62 -8.62 9.80
C ILE A 125 3.71 -8.78 8.75
N LYS A 126 4.59 -7.80 8.70
CA LYS A 126 5.82 -7.89 7.92
C LYS A 126 6.91 -8.48 8.80
N ILE A 127 7.47 -9.60 8.38
CA ILE A 127 8.54 -10.26 9.13
C ILE A 127 9.83 -9.47 8.92
N THR A 128 10.35 -8.87 9.98
CA THR A 128 11.56 -8.04 9.96
C THR A 128 12.62 -8.55 10.94
N ILE A 129 12.20 -9.29 11.98
CA ILE A 129 13.09 -9.88 12.99
C ILE A 129 12.63 -11.31 13.29
N PRO A 130 13.51 -12.18 13.82
CA PRO A 130 13.13 -13.57 14.09
C PRO A 130 11.93 -13.75 15.01
N ALA A 131 11.69 -12.82 15.94
CA ALA A 131 10.56 -12.88 16.86
C ALA A 131 9.20 -12.78 16.14
N ASP A 132 9.16 -12.29 14.90
CA ASP A 132 7.93 -12.19 14.11
C ASP A 132 7.50 -13.53 13.52
N LEU A 133 8.38 -14.52 13.50
CA LEU A 133 8.07 -15.86 13.03
C LEU A 133 7.18 -16.59 14.02
N LYS A 134 6.14 -17.23 13.52
CA LYS A 134 5.18 -17.98 14.32
C LYS A 134 5.33 -19.48 14.12
#